data_f75c3e3448edcd0955417f8a9dc28784
#
_entry.id   f75c3e3448edcd0955417f8a9dc28784
#
_cell.length_a   1.000
_cell.length_b   1.000
_cell.length_c   1.000
_cell.angle_alpha   90.00
_cell.angle_beta   90.00
_cell.angle_gamma   90.00
#
_symmetry.space_group_name_H-M   'P 1'
#
loop_
_entity.id
_entity.type
_entity.pdbx_description
1 polymer ?
#
loop_
_entity_poly.entity_id
_entity_poly.type
_entity_poly.pdbx_seq_one_letter_code
_entity_poly.pdbx_strand_id
1 'polypeptide(L)'
;MGPYLTAPKRDKEVENGENNKVKFGACSMQGWRNTQEDSHIAEINLPNGEAVFGVFDGHGGKEVALYVKDRFVNELKSLNSYKNKDYSAALRETFIRMDELLRSPQGQKDVLKYSSNEQQTSLFGRPETDNIALYTGCTACVALITDTEIICANSGDSRCVLSDSGKAIELSTDHKPDLSTEKARIEKAGGFVEDNRVKGVLNLSRSLGDLEYKQ
;
A
#
# COMPACT_ATOMS: atom_id res chain seq x y z
N MET A 1 17.71 9.95 3.41
CA MET A 1 17.90 8.51 3.11
C MET A 1 18.51 7.88 4.35
N GLY A 2 17.91 6.79 4.86
CA GLY A 2 18.50 6.04 5.97
C GLY A 2 19.82 5.36 5.55
N PRO A 3 20.67 4.95 6.50
CA PRO A 3 21.88 4.25 6.20
C PRO A 3 21.57 2.92 5.49
N TYR A 4 22.34 2.57 4.49
CA TYR A 4 22.27 1.27 3.82
C TYR A 4 23.12 0.24 4.56
N LEU A 5 22.80 -1.04 4.38
CA LEU A 5 23.65 -2.13 4.81
C LEU A 5 24.99 -2.10 4.06
N THR A 6 26.05 -2.60 4.69
CA THR A 6 27.38 -2.75 4.06
C THR A 6 27.42 -3.85 3.02
N ALA A 7 26.49 -4.81 3.07
CA ALA A 7 26.26 -5.87 2.09
C ALA A 7 24.77 -6.13 1.95
N PRO A 8 24.27 -6.44 0.73
CA PRO A 8 22.85 -6.67 0.53
C PRO A 8 22.42 -8.02 1.12
N LYS A 9 21.25 -8.05 1.75
CA LYS A 9 20.54 -9.29 2.07
C LYS A 9 19.86 -9.79 0.80
N ARG A 10 20.26 -10.98 0.32
CA ARG A 10 19.82 -11.55 -0.95
C ARG A 10 18.83 -12.70 -0.80
N ASP A 11 18.49 -13.05 0.44
CA ASP A 11 17.45 -14.03 0.70
C ASP A 11 16.13 -13.53 0.14
N LYS A 12 15.44 -14.40 -0.58
CA LYS A 12 14.19 -14.09 -1.26
C LYS A 12 13.06 -14.82 -0.56
N GLU A 13 12.00 -14.08 -0.27
CA GLU A 13 10.71 -14.66 0.07
C GLU A 13 9.93 -14.86 -1.23
N VAL A 14 9.55 -16.11 -1.52
CA VAL A 14 8.87 -16.47 -2.75
C VAL A 14 7.55 -17.12 -2.41
N GLU A 15 6.47 -16.62 -3.01
CA GLU A 15 5.15 -17.21 -2.99
C GLU A 15 4.71 -17.49 -4.42
N ASN A 16 4.05 -18.62 -4.65
CA ASN A 16 3.46 -18.95 -5.95
C ASN A 16 2.18 -19.75 -5.76
N GLY A 17 1.31 -19.71 -6.75
CA GLY A 17 0.08 -20.48 -6.75
C GLY A 17 -0.58 -20.45 -8.11
N GLU A 18 -1.54 -21.34 -8.26
CA GLU A 18 -2.33 -21.42 -9.49
C GLU A 18 -3.74 -21.97 -9.21
N ASN A 19 -4.65 -21.59 -10.05
CA ASN A 19 -5.95 -22.25 -10.21
C ASN A 19 -6.22 -22.44 -11.71
N ASN A 20 -7.45 -22.78 -12.08
CA ASN A 20 -7.81 -23.01 -13.48
C ASN A 20 -7.82 -21.73 -14.35
N LYS A 21 -7.69 -20.54 -13.77
CA LYS A 21 -7.76 -19.25 -14.49
C LYS A 21 -6.45 -18.49 -14.47
N VAL A 22 -5.73 -18.50 -13.35
CA VAL A 22 -4.54 -17.70 -13.13
C VAL A 22 -3.40 -18.50 -12.53
N LYS A 23 -2.18 -18.11 -12.86
CA LYS A 23 -0.94 -18.50 -12.18
C LYS A 23 -0.24 -17.24 -11.71
N PHE A 24 0.33 -17.27 -10.51
CA PHE A 24 1.11 -16.16 -10.01
C PHE A 24 2.42 -16.58 -9.37
N GLY A 25 3.34 -15.65 -9.33
CA GLY A 25 4.56 -15.72 -8.53
C GLY A 25 4.81 -14.35 -7.91
N ALA A 26 5.09 -14.33 -6.62
CA ALA A 26 5.52 -13.15 -5.89
C ALA A 26 6.92 -13.39 -5.34
N CYS A 27 7.76 -12.35 -5.34
CA CYS A 27 9.10 -12.42 -4.81
C CYS A 27 9.46 -11.09 -4.14
N SER A 28 9.93 -11.14 -2.92
CA SER A 28 10.46 -9.99 -2.20
C SER A 28 11.90 -10.24 -1.73
N MET A 29 12.67 -9.16 -1.61
CA MET A 29 14.05 -9.21 -1.17
C MET A 29 14.44 -7.88 -0.53
N GLN A 30 15.03 -7.93 0.67
CA GLN A 30 15.42 -6.71 1.40
C GLN A 30 16.51 -5.90 0.67
N GLY A 31 17.47 -6.56 0.02
CA GLY A 31 18.54 -5.89 -0.69
C GLY A 31 19.47 -5.12 0.25
N TRP A 32 19.74 -3.86 -0.12
CA TRP A 32 20.61 -2.95 0.62
C TRP A 32 19.91 -2.19 1.76
N ARG A 33 18.59 -2.32 1.88
CA ARG A 33 17.80 -1.60 2.90
C ARG A 33 18.05 -2.20 4.29
N ASN A 34 17.95 -1.37 5.34
CA ASN A 34 18.07 -1.83 6.73
C ASN A 34 16.91 -2.73 7.15
N THR A 35 15.72 -2.43 6.62
CA THR A 35 14.46 -3.13 6.89
C THR A 35 13.78 -3.53 5.59
N GLN A 36 12.97 -4.58 5.62
CA GLN A 36 11.99 -4.90 4.60
C GLN A 36 10.64 -4.42 5.09
N GLU A 37 10.04 -3.46 4.36
CA GLU A 37 8.80 -2.81 4.73
C GLU A 37 7.66 -3.11 3.73
N ASP A 38 7.97 -3.79 2.62
CA ASP A 38 6.96 -4.23 1.65
C ASP A 38 6.12 -5.38 2.18
N SER A 39 4.88 -5.40 1.79
CA SER A 39 4.00 -6.55 1.92
C SER A 39 3.16 -6.74 0.67
N HIS A 40 2.58 -7.93 0.49
CA HIS A 40 1.74 -8.22 -0.66
C HIS A 40 0.56 -9.13 -0.31
N ILE A 41 -0.44 -9.11 -1.17
CA ILE A 41 -1.56 -10.06 -1.18
C ILE A 41 -1.60 -10.78 -2.52
N ALA A 42 -1.96 -12.06 -2.48
CA ALA A 42 -2.22 -12.90 -3.64
C ALA A 42 -3.36 -13.87 -3.31
N GLU A 43 -4.59 -13.47 -3.60
CA GLU A 43 -5.78 -14.29 -3.36
C GLU A 43 -6.44 -14.62 -4.69
N ILE A 44 -6.43 -15.90 -5.05
CA ILE A 44 -6.90 -16.38 -6.37
C ILE A 44 -8.26 -17.08 -6.33
N ASN A 45 -8.85 -17.21 -5.14
CA ASN A 45 -10.11 -17.92 -4.93
C ASN A 45 -11.14 -17.07 -4.22
N LEU A 46 -11.42 -15.88 -4.77
CA LEU A 46 -12.48 -15.03 -4.25
C LEU A 46 -13.87 -15.62 -4.58
N PRO A 47 -14.92 -15.24 -3.82
CA PRO A 47 -16.24 -15.90 -3.86
C PRO A 47 -16.89 -16.01 -5.24
N ASN A 48 -16.69 -15.04 -6.14
CA ASN A 48 -17.28 -15.06 -7.47
C ASN A 48 -16.25 -15.50 -8.54
N GLY A 49 -15.11 -16.06 -8.14
CA GLY A 49 -14.05 -16.56 -9.02
C GLY A 49 -13.07 -15.49 -9.48
N GLU A 50 -13.06 -14.32 -8.83
CA GLU A 50 -12.05 -13.30 -9.06
C GLU A 50 -10.73 -13.66 -8.39
N ALA A 51 -9.66 -12.99 -8.83
CA ALA A 51 -8.37 -12.97 -8.15
C ALA A 51 -8.00 -11.52 -7.80
N VAL A 52 -7.32 -11.33 -6.67
CA VAL A 52 -6.79 -10.02 -6.27
C VAL A 52 -5.31 -10.15 -5.91
N PHE A 53 -4.52 -9.24 -6.45
CA PHE A 53 -3.10 -9.12 -6.19
C PHE A 53 -2.81 -7.69 -5.74
N GLY A 54 -1.96 -7.50 -4.75
CA GLY A 54 -1.61 -6.17 -4.29
C GLY A 54 -0.20 -6.11 -3.74
N VAL A 55 0.45 -4.97 -3.93
CA VAL A 55 1.74 -4.63 -3.32
C VAL A 55 1.55 -3.37 -2.49
N PHE A 56 2.11 -3.42 -1.28
CA PHE A 56 2.08 -2.35 -0.29
C PHE A 56 3.51 -2.05 0.15
N ASP A 57 4.12 -1.03 -0.45
CA ASP A 57 5.48 -0.56 -0.11
C ASP A 57 5.38 0.34 1.11
N GLY A 58 5.83 -0.16 2.26
CA GLY A 58 5.80 0.53 3.53
C GLY A 58 6.88 1.60 3.65
N HIS A 59 6.57 2.69 4.37
CA HIS A 59 7.53 3.73 4.71
C HIS A 59 7.29 4.27 6.12
N GLY A 60 8.38 4.69 6.76
CA GLY A 60 8.35 5.07 8.17
C GLY A 60 8.16 3.88 9.13
N GLY A 61 8.14 2.67 8.61
CA GLY A 61 7.90 1.39 9.26
C GLY A 61 7.07 0.45 8.41
N LYS A 62 7.00 -0.81 8.79
CA LYS A 62 6.27 -1.88 8.09
C LYS A 62 4.81 -2.05 8.56
N GLU A 63 4.44 -1.39 9.65
CA GLU A 63 3.25 -1.67 10.43
C GLU A 63 1.97 -1.44 9.62
N VAL A 64 1.90 -0.33 8.88
CA VAL A 64 0.73 0.01 8.06
C VAL A 64 0.62 -0.95 6.87
N ALA A 65 1.74 -1.28 6.20
CA ALA A 65 1.73 -2.22 5.09
C ALA A 65 1.23 -3.62 5.51
N LEU A 66 1.68 -4.11 6.66
CA LEU A 66 1.23 -5.39 7.22
C LEU A 66 -0.24 -5.34 7.67
N TYR A 67 -0.66 -4.25 8.31
CA TYR A 67 -2.05 -4.06 8.70
C TYR A 67 -2.99 -4.08 7.49
N VAL A 68 -2.61 -3.37 6.42
CA VAL A 68 -3.39 -3.33 5.18
C VAL A 68 -3.44 -4.70 4.53
N LYS A 69 -2.30 -5.39 4.40
CA LYS A 69 -2.23 -6.77 3.87
C LYS A 69 -3.26 -7.68 4.55
N ASP A 70 -3.28 -7.71 5.87
CA ASP A 70 -4.10 -8.65 6.64
C ASP A 70 -5.61 -8.34 6.57
N ARG A 71 -5.98 -7.11 6.25
CA ARG A 71 -7.39 -6.66 6.30
C ARG A 71 -8.01 -6.43 4.94
N PHE A 72 -7.20 -6.07 3.94
CA PHE A 72 -7.67 -5.56 2.65
C PHE A 72 -8.73 -6.46 2.00
N VAL A 73 -8.43 -7.76 1.87
CA VAL A 73 -9.33 -8.71 1.19
C VAL A 73 -10.64 -8.88 1.95
N ASN A 74 -10.60 -8.90 3.28
CA ASN A 74 -11.80 -9.06 4.10
C ASN A 74 -12.69 -7.80 4.04
N GLU A 75 -12.09 -6.62 4.10
CA GLU A 75 -12.84 -5.37 3.95
C GLU A 75 -13.45 -5.27 2.54
N LEU A 76 -12.68 -5.57 1.48
CA LEU A 76 -13.17 -5.60 0.11
C LEU A 76 -14.41 -6.49 -0.02
N LYS A 77 -14.35 -7.73 0.46
CA LYS A 77 -15.48 -8.68 0.40
C LYS A 77 -16.69 -8.26 1.23
N SER A 78 -16.50 -7.46 2.26
CA SER A 78 -17.58 -6.99 3.13
C SER A 78 -18.49 -5.97 2.46
N LEU A 79 -17.98 -5.19 1.50
CA LEU A 79 -18.66 -4.08 0.85
C LEU A 79 -19.84 -4.52 -0.01
N ASN A 80 -20.88 -3.69 -0.02
CA ASN A 80 -22.04 -3.93 -0.89
C ASN A 80 -21.68 -3.76 -2.38
N SER A 81 -20.80 -2.82 -2.71
CA SER A 81 -20.26 -2.65 -4.06
C SER A 81 -19.60 -3.93 -4.58
N TYR A 82 -18.78 -4.60 -3.77
CA TYR A 82 -18.20 -5.91 -4.13
C TYR A 82 -19.29 -6.98 -4.35
N LYS A 83 -20.25 -7.10 -3.44
CA LYS A 83 -21.35 -8.05 -3.54
C LYS A 83 -22.21 -7.83 -4.78
N ASN A 84 -22.36 -6.56 -5.21
CA ASN A 84 -23.05 -6.16 -6.42
C ASN A 84 -22.17 -6.21 -7.68
N LYS A 85 -20.92 -6.67 -7.56
CA LYS A 85 -19.93 -6.76 -8.64
C LYS A 85 -19.52 -5.41 -9.25
N ASP A 86 -19.72 -4.31 -8.53
CA ASP A 86 -19.13 -3.02 -8.87
C ASP A 86 -17.72 -2.96 -8.27
N TYR A 87 -16.80 -3.63 -8.93
CA TYR A 87 -15.45 -3.82 -8.41
C TYR A 87 -14.63 -2.54 -8.40
N SER A 88 -14.90 -1.62 -9.33
CA SER A 88 -14.26 -0.30 -9.35
C SER A 88 -14.63 0.53 -8.14
N ALA A 89 -15.91 0.58 -7.79
CA ALA A 89 -16.37 1.23 -6.56
C ALA A 89 -15.84 0.50 -5.33
N ALA A 90 -15.87 -0.84 -5.31
CA ALA A 90 -15.41 -1.65 -4.20
C ALA A 90 -13.93 -1.42 -3.86
N LEU A 91 -13.06 -1.39 -4.87
CA LEU A 91 -11.64 -1.09 -4.66
C LEU A 91 -11.45 0.32 -4.09
N ARG A 92 -12.12 1.33 -4.67
CA ARG A 92 -12.04 2.71 -4.17
C ARG A 92 -12.52 2.85 -2.73
N GLU A 93 -13.65 2.23 -2.41
CA GLU A 93 -14.22 2.22 -1.05
C GLU A 93 -13.26 1.51 -0.08
N THR A 94 -12.63 0.40 -0.49
CA THR A 94 -11.65 -0.32 0.34
C THR A 94 -10.44 0.56 0.68
N PHE A 95 -9.91 1.31 -0.28
CA PHE A 95 -8.78 2.23 -0.02
C PHE A 95 -9.17 3.30 1.01
N ILE A 96 -10.34 3.90 0.89
CA ILE A 96 -10.86 4.89 1.87
C ILE A 96 -11.06 4.22 3.23
N ARG A 97 -11.65 3.03 3.22
CA ARG A 97 -11.93 2.25 4.43
C ARG A 97 -10.66 1.89 5.22
N MET A 98 -9.54 1.63 4.54
CA MET A 98 -8.27 1.38 5.22
C MET A 98 -7.86 2.57 6.09
N ASP A 99 -7.94 3.80 5.57
CA ASP A 99 -7.62 5.00 6.35
C ASP A 99 -8.61 5.24 7.50
N GLU A 100 -9.90 4.99 7.30
CA GLU A 100 -10.90 5.07 8.37
C GLU A 100 -10.59 4.08 9.49
N LEU A 101 -10.23 2.85 9.14
CA LEU A 101 -9.85 1.82 10.11
C LEU A 101 -8.59 2.23 10.88
N LEU A 102 -7.55 2.73 10.21
CA LEU A 102 -6.32 3.20 10.82
C LEU A 102 -6.55 4.41 11.77
N ARG A 103 -7.58 5.23 11.51
CA ARG A 103 -7.99 6.33 12.41
C ARG A 103 -8.75 5.85 13.64
N SER A 104 -9.41 4.70 13.55
CA SER A 104 -10.26 4.20 14.63
C SER A 104 -9.43 3.81 15.87
N PRO A 105 -9.98 3.93 17.09
CA PRO A 105 -9.29 3.49 18.31
C PRO A 105 -8.89 2.01 18.29
N GLN A 106 -9.68 1.16 17.61
CA GLN A 106 -9.35 -0.25 17.47
C GLN A 106 -8.22 -0.47 16.45
N GLY A 107 -8.25 0.24 15.32
CA GLY A 107 -7.19 0.17 14.31
C GLY A 107 -5.84 0.63 14.83
N GLN A 108 -5.82 1.69 15.65
CA GLN A 108 -4.60 2.16 16.33
C GLN A 108 -3.98 1.07 17.21
N LYS A 109 -4.80 0.35 17.99
CA LYS A 109 -4.34 -0.79 18.81
C LYS A 109 -3.89 -1.98 17.95
N ASP A 110 -4.60 -2.23 16.86
CA ASP A 110 -4.30 -3.39 16.01
C ASP A 110 -3.01 -3.18 15.21
N VAL A 111 -2.73 -1.96 14.73
CA VAL A 111 -1.50 -1.66 14.00
C VAL A 111 -0.25 -1.82 14.88
N LEU A 112 -0.36 -1.55 16.18
CA LEU A 112 0.73 -1.77 17.15
C LEU A 112 1.19 -3.23 17.25
N LYS A 113 0.34 -4.19 16.90
CA LYS A 113 0.69 -5.63 16.92
C LYS A 113 1.79 -6.00 15.94
N TYR A 114 2.01 -5.17 14.92
CA TYR A 114 3.05 -5.37 13.90
C TYR A 114 4.38 -4.71 14.26
N SER A 115 4.39 -3.87 15.32
CA SER A 115 5.63 -3.25 15.80
C SER A 115 6.49 -4.26 16.56
N SER A 116 7.79 -4.26 16.31
CA SER A 116 8.74 -5.01 17.14
C SER A 116 8.89 -4.32 18.51
N ASN A 117 9.12 -5.11 19.57
CA ASN A 117 9.32 -4.60 20.93
C ASN A 117 10.48 -3.58 21.05
N GLU A 118 11.45 -3.60 20.13
CA GLU A 118 12.55 -2.64 20.06
C GLU A 118 12.14 -1.27 19.51
N GLN A 119 11.04 -1.19 18.75
CA GLN A 119 10.52 0.07 18.22
C GLN A 119 9.57 0.76 19.19
N GLN A 120 9.11 0.08 20.25
CA GLN A 120 8.35 0.70 21.32
C GLN A 120 9.20 1.66 22.19
N THR A 121 10.52 1.50 22.20
CA THR A 121 11.46 2.48 22.74
C THR A 121 11.87 3.44 21.62
N SER A 122 11.04 4.39 21.37
CA SER A 122 11.15 5.38 20.30
C SER A 122 12.48 6.14 20.32
N LEU A 123 13.35 5.83 19.38
CA LEU A 123 14.56 6.63 19.05
C LEU A 123 14.25 8.07 18.62
N PHE A 124 12.98 8.46 18.47
CA PHE A 124 12.54 9.79 18.01
C PHE A 124 11.63 10.53 18.98
N GLY A 125 11.54 10.11 20.26
CA GLY A 125 10.75 10.83 21.25
C GLY A 125 9.26 10.91 20.94
N ARG A 126 8.70 9.97 20.17
CA ARG A 126 7.25 9.88 19.95
C ARG A 126 6.56 9.53 21.26
N PRO A 127 5.49 10.23 21.67
CA PRO A 127 4.68 9.82 22.80
C PRO A 127 4.16 8.40 22.58
N GLU A 128 4.18 7.55 23.61
CA GLU A 128 3.65 6.16 23.56
C GLU A 128 2.17 6.07 23.16
N THR A 129 1.49 7.21 23.07
CA THR A 129 0.05 7.34 22.78
C THR A 129 -0.26 7.75 21.34
N ASP A 130 0.75 8.06 20.53
CA ASP A 130 0.49 8.54 19.18
C ASP A 130 0.12 7.38 18.22
N ASN A 131 -0.90 7.63 17.41
CA ASN A 131 -1.27 6.72 16.34
C ASN A 131 -0.10 6.58 15.35
N ILE A 132 0.50 5.38 15.27
CA ILE A 132 1.61 5.08 14.35
C ILE A 132 1.27 5.51 12.91
N ALA A 133 0.04 5.30 12.46
CA ALA A 133 -0.40 5.64 11.13
C ALA A 133 -0.44 7.16 10.83
N LEU A 134 -0.16 8.03 11.82
CA LEU A 134 0.05 9.46 11.56
C LEU A 134 1.31 9.70 10.71
N TYR A 135 2.38 8.93 10.98
CA TYR A 135 3.72 9.15 10.41
C TYR A 135 4.26 7.95 9.64
N THR A 136 3.48 6.89 9.58
CA THR A 136 3.80 5.66 8.87
C THR A 136 2.71 5.40 7.85
N GLY A 137 3.11 4.98 6.67
CA GLY A 137 2.17 4.67 5.59
C GLY A 137 2.68 3.58 4.68
N CYS A 138 1.91 3.30 3.66
CA CYS A 138 2.34 2.46 2.54
C CYS A 138 1.72 2.92 1.23
N THR A 139 2.38 2.61 0.12
CA THR A 139 1.70 2.57 -1.19
C THR A 139 0.64 1.49 -1.19
N ALA A 140 -0.27 1.56 -2.13
CA ALA A 140 -1.19 0.48 -2.43
C ALA A 140 -1.40 0.40 -3.93
N CYS A 141 -0.89 -0.66 -4.56
CA CYS A 141 -1.12 -0.95 -5.98
C CYS A 141 -1.80 -2.31 -6.06
N VAL A 142 -3.09 -2.33 -6.40
CA VAL A 142 -3.95 -3.52 -6.33
C VAL A 142 -4.61 -3.76 -7.67
N ALA A 143 -4.46 -4.98 -8.18
CA ALA A 143 -5.14 -5.48 -9.37
C ALA A 143 -6.20 -6.52 -8.99
N LEU A 144 -7.44 -6.31 -9.39
CA LEU A 144 -8.52 -7.28 -9.30
C LEU A 144 -8.81 -7.80 -10.70
N ILE A 145 -8.81 -9.13 -10.83
CA ILE A 145 -8.97 -9.83 -12.11
C ILE A 145 -10.27 -10.63 -12.07
N THR A 146 -11.13 -10.36 -13.03
CA THR A 146 -12.37 -11.11 -13.26
C THR A 146 -12.26 -11.93 -14.56
N ASP A 147 -13.34 -12.57 -14.98
CA ASP A 147 -13.39 -13.28 -16.25
C ASP A 147 -13.31 -12.35 -17.47
N THR A 148 -13.60 -11.05 -17.31
CA THR A 148 -13.75 -10.10 -18.42
C THR A 148 -12.90 -8.85 -18.31
N GLU A 149 -12.36 -8.55 -17.13
CA GLU A 149 -11.64 -7.28 -16.90
C GLU A 149 -10.52 -7.43 -15.88
N ILE A 150 -9.53 -6.54 -16.01
CA ILE A 150 -8.49 -6.28 -15.03
C ILE A 150 -8.70 -4.85 -14.54
N ILE A 151 -8.95 -4.69 -13.27
CA ILE A 151 -9.19 -3.40 -12.64
C ILE A 151 -8.01 -3.10 -11.72
N CYS A 152 -7.30 -2.00 -11.98
CA CYS A 152 -6.18 -1.57 -11.15
C CYS A 152 -6.57 -0.33 -10.33
N ALA A 153 -6.35 -0.40 -9.02
CA ALA A 153 -6.43 0.73 -8.11
C ALA A 153 -5.05 1.04 -7.55
N ASN A 154 -4.65 2.31 -7.61
CA ASN A 154 -3.32 2.73 -7.18
C ASN A 154 -3.36 3.96 -6.26
N SER A 155 -2.54 3.94 -5.22
CA SER A 155 -2.21 5.06 -4.34
C SER A 155 -0.74 4.97 -3.97
N GLY A 156 0.08 5.85 -4.55
CA GLY A 156 1.53 5.86 -4.37
C GLY A 156 2.29 5.63 -5.67
N ASP A 157 3.54 5.23 -5.57
CA ASP A 157 4.49 5.09 -6.68
C ASP A 157 4.89 3.64 -6.99
N SER A 158 4.21 2.67 -6.40
CA SER A 158 4.20 1.30 -6.90
C SER A 158 3.42 1.23 -8.21
N ARG A 159 3.75 0.29 -9.09
CA ARG A 159 3.23 0.28 -10.46
C ARG A 159 2.68 -1.07 -10.87
N CYS A 160 1.57 -1.04 -11.60
CA CYS A 160 0.97 -2.17 -12.28
C CYS A 160 1.11 -2.03 -13.80
N VAL A 161 1.62 -3.06 -14.45
CA VAL A 161 1.82 -3.10 -15.90
C VAL A 161 1.25 -4.42 -16.45
N LEU A 162 0.46 -4.32 -17.50
CA LEU A 162 -0.01 -5.46 -18.26
C LEU A 162 0.92 -5.71 -19.45
N SER A 163 1.31 -6.97 -19.64
CA SER A 163 1.94 -7.41 -20.88
C SER A 163 0.87 -8.04 -21.78
N ASP A 164 0.56 -7.38 -22.89
CA ASP A 164 -0.34 -7.90 -23.90
C ASP A 164 0.38 -8.04 -25.23
N SER A 165 0.47 -9.28 -25.71
CA SER A 165 1.08 -9.60 -27.02
C SER A 165 2.49 -8.99 -27.18
N GLY A 166 3.29 -9.01 -26.08
CA GLY A 166 4.65 -8.47 -26.06
C GLY A 166 4.74 -6.94 -25.90
N LYS A 167 3.61 -6.26 -25.67
CA LYS A 167 3.54 -4.81 -25.42
C LYS A 167 3.27 -4.57 -23.92
N ALA A 168 3.97 -3.60 -23.36
CA ALA A 168 3.71 -3.12 -22.01
C ALA A 168 2.59 -2.06 -22.04
N ILE A 169 1.57 -2.26 -21.22
CA ILE A 169 0.45 -1.34 -21.04
C ILE A 169 0.43 -0.93 -19.58
N GLU A 170 0.63 0.34 -19.29
CA GLU A 170 0.55 0.87 -17.92
C GLU A 170 -0.90 0.84 -17.43
N LEU A 171 -1.16 0.15 -16.32
CA LEU A 171 -2.48 0.11 -15.69
C LEU A 171 -2.57 1.07 -14.50
N SER A 172 -1.46 1.64 -14.06
CA SER A 172 -1.41 2.64 -13.01
C SER A 172 -0.48 3.80 -13.39
N THR A 173 -0.68 4.94 -12.75
CA THR A 173 0.23 6.10 -12.83
C THR A 173 0.83 6.31 -11.43
N ASP A 174 2.14 6.47 -11.37
CA ASP A 174 2.82 6.79 -10.11
C ASP A 174 2.36 8.15 -9.56
N HIS A 175 2.09 8.22 -8.27
CA HIS A 175 1.71 9.45 -7.62
C HIS A 175 2.95 10.10 -6.97
N LYS A 176 3.62 10.96 -7.74
CA LYS A 176 4.79 11.74 -7.27
C LYS A 176 4.40 13.18 -6.97
N PRO A 177 4.96 13.80 -5.90
CA PRO A 177 4.62 15.17 -5.50
C PRO A 177 4.93 16.23 -6.55
N ASP A 178 5.91 16.01 -7.42
CA ASP A 178 6.35 16.93 -8.48
C ASP A 178 5.47 16.89 -9.74
N LEU A 179 4.60 15.90 -9.88
CA LEU A 179 3.62 15.88 -10.97
C LEU A 179 2.68 17.08 -10.84
N SER A 180 2.48 17.79 -11.94
CA SER A 180 1.70 19.06 -11.95
C SER A 180 0.30 18.91 -11.35
N THR A 181 -0.38 17.80 -11.62
CA THR A 181 -1.72 17.48 -11.06
C THR A 181 -1.69 17.24 -9.56
N GLU A 182 -0.69 16.52 -9.07
CA GLU A 182 -0.53 16.21 -7.65
C GLU A 182 -0.08 17.45 -6.87
N LYS A 183 0.88 18.20 -7.40
CA LYS A 183 1.34 19.47 -6.83
C LYS A 183 0.20 20.45 -6.68
N ALA A 184 -0.58 20.68 -7.74
CA ALA A 184 -1.74 21.57 -7.70
C ALA A 184 -2.79 21.12 -6.66
N ARG A 185 -3.02 19.81 -6.51
CA ARG A 185 -3.93 19.26 -5.49
C ARG A 185 -3.42 19.52 -4.08
N ILE A 186 -2.12 19.30 -3.84
CA ILE A 186 -1.47 19.51 -2.54
C ILE A 186 -1.54 20.99 -2.16
N GLU A 187 -1.17 21.89 -3.07
CA GLU A 187 -1.19 23.32 -2.85
C GLU A 187 -2.62 23.85 -2.61
N LYS A 188 -3.61 23.35 -3.37
CA LYS A 188 -5.03 23.68 -3.15
C LYS A 188 -5.53 23.26 -1.78
N ALA A 189 -4.99 22.17 -1.22
CA ALA A 189 -5.31 21.70 0.13
C ALA A 189 -4.52 22.43 1.24
N GLY A 190 -3.77 23.50 0.91
CA GLY A 190 -2.97 24.26 1.86
C GLY A 190 -1.61 23.66 2.20
N GLY A 191 -1.21 22.58 1.50
CA GLY A 191 0.13 22.00 1.60
C GLY A 191 1.12 22.69 0.65
N PHE A 192 2.36 22.18 0.62
CA PHE A 192 3.40 22.63 -0.32
C PHE A 192 4.27 21.44 -0.73
N VAL A 193 4.97 21.62 -1.86
CA VAL A 193 5.96 20.65 -2.37
C VAL A 193 7.31 21.34 -2.45
N GLU A 194 8.30 20.78 -1.77
CA GLU A 194 9.69 21.23 -1.73
C GLU A 194 10.61 20.02 -1.95
N ASP A 195 11.63 20.15 -2.76
CA ASP A 195 12.56 19.06 -3.12
C ASP A 195 11.86 17.78 -3.57
N ASN A 196 10.79 17.91 -4.37
CA ASN A 196 9.94 16.82 -4.84
C ASN A 196 9.29 16.02 -3.69
N ARG A 197 9.05 16.65 -2.54
CA ARG A 197 8.46 16.06 -1.35
C ARG A 197 7.31 16.90 -0.81
N VAL A 198 6.28 16.27 -0.32
CA VAL A 198 5.19 16.94 0.42
C VAL A 198 5.76 17.44 1.74
N LYS A 199 5.62 18.74 2.02
CA LYS A 199 6.20 19.42 3.19
C LYS A 199 7.72 19.18 3.34
N GLY A 200 8.45 18.94 2.24
CA GLY A 200 9.89 18.62 2.24
C GLY A 200 10.25 17.24 2.81
N VAL A 201 9.29 16.39 3.16
CA VAL A 201 9.50 15.12 3.87
C VAL A 201 9.06 13.91 3.05
N LEU A 202 7.77 13.83 2.70
CA LEU A 202 7.18 12.66 2.09
C LEU A 202 7.37 12.65 0.57
N ASN A 203 8.01 11.61 0.03
CA ASN A 203 8.30 11.46 -1.40
C ASN A 203 7.15 10.86 -2.22
N LEU A 204 5.98 10.72 -1.61
CA LEU A 204 4.74 10.28 -2.22
C LEU A 204 3.70 11.38 -2.12
N SER A 205 2.79 11.45 -3.10
CA SER A 205 1.65 12.36 -3.03
C SER A 205 0.35 11.68 -2.61
N ARG A 206 0.33 10.34 -2.60
CA ARG A 206 -0.78 9.50 -2.11
C ARG A 206 -0.26 8.24 -1.46
N SER A 207 -0.93 7.78 -0.39
CA SER A 207 -0.60 6.58 0.40
C SER A 207 -1.83 6.09 1.14
N LEU A 208 -1.73 4.96 1.82
CA LEU A 208 -2.57 4.57 2.95
C LEU A 208 -1.78 4.86 4.24
N GLY A 209 -2.44 5.29 5.30
CA GLY A 209 -1.75 5.85 6.46
C GLY A 209 -1.32 7.30 6.22
N ASP A 210 -0.16 7.73 6.73
CA ASP A 210 0.30 9.12 6.67
C ASP A 210 -0.78 10.13 7.08
N LEU A 211 -1.51 9.80 8.13
CA LEU A 211 -2.77 10.48 8.48
C LEU A 211 -2.55 11.93 8.91
N GLU A 212 -1.32 12.33 9.24
CA GLU A 212 -0.95 13.72 9.49
C GLU A 212 -1.16 14.61 8.25
N TYR A 213 -1.02 14.04 7.05
CA TYR A 213 -1.19 14.77 5.78
C TYR A 213 -2.66 14.76 5.27
N LYS A 214 -3.55 14.07 5.99
CA LYS A 214 -4.95 13.85 5.58
C LYS A 214 -5.89 14.46 6.61
N GLN A 215 -6.19 15.72 6.46
CA GLN A 215 -7.15 16.46 7.29
C GLN A 215 -8.54 16.49 6.66
#